data_cfffa127d70c85bc7702716fa485d56c
#
_entry.id   cfffa127d70c85bc7702716fa485d56c
#
_cell.length_a   1.000
_cell.length_b   1.000
_cell.length_c   1.000
_cell.angle_alpha   90.00
_cell.angle_beta   90.00
_cell.angle_gamma   90.00
#
_symmetry.space_group_name_H-M   'P 1'
#
loop_
_entity.id
_entity.type
_entity.pdbx_description
1 polymer ?
#
loop_
_entity_poly.entity_id
_entity_poly.type
_entity_poly.pdbx_seq_one_letter_code
_entity_poly.pdbx_strand_id
1 'polypeptide(L)'
;MIIVGVGAGPGMLTLEAIKAIGEARLIYGSRRSIDLVRDHIQQGCTVKVIEDYKKLRELPEQALVLSTGDPMLSGLGYLKGLVIPGISSLQVACARLKISQLKTVPVTVHSRSLDPEAVVFELQRGKCVFLLSDESFDLEGLCRHLEAQGLSRSVAVLTDLGYPQEKICLGSTASPPSAPGLSCIFIGDFFGAKMV
;
A
#
# COMPACT_ATOMS: atom_id res chain seq x y z
N MET A 1 -13.19 -9.16 17.10
CA MET A 1 -12.53 -8.03 16.44
C MET A 1 -12.72 -8.14 14.94
N ILE A 2 -12.93 -7.02 14.26
CA ILE A 2 -13.00 -6.94 12.78
C ILE A 2 -11.91 -6.00 12.32
N ILE A 3 -11.15 -6.39 11.30
CA ILE A 3 -10.11 -5.58 10.67
C ILE A 3 -10.62 -5.18 9.28
N VAL A 4 -10.75 -3.89 9.03
CA VAL A 4 -11.39 -3.37 7.81
C VAL A 4 -10.39 -2.61 6.95
N GLY A 5 -10.21 -3.05 5.71
CA GLY A 5 -9.51 -2.29 4.68
C GLY A 5 -10.35 -1.11 4.21
N VAL A 6 -9.82 0.11 4.38
CA VAL A 6 -10.56 1.33 4.02
C VAL A 6 -10.20 1.88 2.64
N GLY A 7 -9.42 1.13 1.88
CA GLY A 7 -8.93 1.56 0.57
C GLY A 7 -7.69 2.46 0.65
N ALA A 8 -7.00 2.61 -0.47
CA ALA A 8 -5.79 3.41 -0.58
C ALA A 8 -6.08 4.93 -0.57
N GLY A 9 -7.30 5.33 -0.94
CA GLY A 9 -7.72 6.72 -0.99
C GLY A 9 -9.24 6.90 -0.91
N PRO A 10 -9.74 8.14 -0.99
CA PRO A 10 -11.16 8.47 -0.96
C PRO A 10 -11.98 7.71 -2.01
N GLY A 11 -13.21 7.29 -1.66
CA GLY A 11 -14.11 6.59 -2.57
C GLY A 11 -13.76 5.14 -2.86
N MET A 12 -12.82 4.55 -2.11
CA MET A 12 -12.34 3.17 -2.33
C MET A 12 -12.84 2.17 -1.27
N LEU A 13 -13.85 2.53 -0.49
CA LEU A 13 -14.48 1.60 0.44
C LEU A 13 -15.28 0.54 -0.31
N THR A 14 -15.17 -0.71 0.13
CA THR A 14 -16.07 -1.77 -0.32
C THR A 14 -17.44 -1.62 0.37
N LEU A 15 -18.50 -2.16 -0.23
CA LEU A 15 -19.84 -2.16 0.39
C LEU A 15 -19.84 -2.90 1.72
N GLU A 16 -19.06 -3.97 1.83
CA GLU A 16 -18.88 -4.74 3.07
C GLU A 16 -18.21 -3.90 4.16
N ALA A 17 -17.15 -3.14 3.80
CA ALA A 17 -16.50 -2.22 4.72
C ALA A 17 -17.46 -1.13 5.23
N ILE A 18 -18.24 -0.51 4.33
CA ILE A 18 -19.24 0.50 4.69
C ILE A 18 -20.25 -0.06 5.71
N LYS A 19 -20.77 -1.27 5.44
CA LYS A 19 -21.72 -1.92 6.35
C LYS A 19 -21.09 -2.18 7.72
N ALA A 20 -19.90 -2.76 7.77
CA ALA A 20 -19.22 -3.06 9.04
C ALA A 20 -18.91 -1.79 9.85
N ILE A 21 -18.47 -0.71 9.19
CA ILE A 21 -18.22 0.59 9.82
C ILE A 21 -19.50 1.20 10.38
N GLY A 22 -20.59 1.15 9.61
CA GLY A 22 -21.89 1.68 10.02
C GLY A 22 -22.51 0.93 11.22
N GLU A 23 -22.17 -0.33 11.45
CA GLU A 23 -22.65 -1.15 12.57
C GLU A 23 -21.73 -1.07 13.81
N ALA A 24 -20.52 -0.52 13.66
CA ALA A 24 -19.53 -0.51 14.72
C ALA A 24 -19.89 0.43 15.88
N ARG A 25 -19.55 0.01 17.10
CA ARG A 25 -19.69 0.82 18.34
C ARG A 25 -18.36 1.33 18.86
N LEU A 26 -17.26 0.71 18.43
CA LEU A 26 -15.91 1.04 18.86
C LEU A 26 -14.96 0.87 17.68
N ILE A 27 -14.38 1.97 17.21
CA ILE A 27 -13.48 2.02 16.06
C ILE A 27 -12.10 2.49 16.52
N TYR A 28 -11.07 1.81 16.03
CA TYR A 28 -9.67 2.22 16.13
C TYR A 28 -9.09 2.41 14.73
N GLY A 29 -8.32 3.48 14.51
CA GLY A 29 -7.68 3.74 13.24
C GLY A 29 -6.57 4.77 13.32
N SER A 30 -5.72 4.86 12.29
CA SER A 30 -4.89 6.03 12.08
C SER A 30 -5.77 7.25 11.76
N ARG A 31 -5.27 8.46 11.94
CA ARG A 31 -6.01 9.68 11.55
C ARG A 31 -6.48 9.60 10.09
N ARG A 32 -5.57 9.20 9.19
CA ARG A 32 -5.87 9.02 7.76
C ARG A 32 -6.99 8.01 7.52
N SER A 33 -6.96 6.84 8.17
CA SER A 33 -8.00 5.83 7.98
C SER A 33 -9.36 6.24 8.55
N ILE A 34 -9.38 6.98 9.67
CA ILE A 34 -10.60 7.55 10.26
C ILE A 34 -11.19 8.60 9.31
N ASP A 35 -10.37 9.48 8.73
CA ASP A 35 -10.84 10.52 7.80
C ASP A 35 -11.48 9.91 6.55
N LEU A 36 -10.96 8.79 6.03
CA LEU A 36 -11.53 8.09 4.87
C LEU A 36 -12.92 7.50 5.11
N VAL A 37 -13.29 7.25 6.37
CA VAL A 37 -14.55 6.57 6.72
C VAL A 37 -15.53 7.46 7.51
N ARG A 38 -15.16 8.71 7.75
CA ARG A 38 -15.88 9.63 8.64
C ARG A 38 -17.40 9.67 8.39
N ASP A 39 -17.80 9.77 7.13
CA ASP A 39 -19.20 9.90 6.72
C ASP A 39 -20.02 8.60 6.89
N HIS A 40 -19.34 7.48 7.17
CA HIS A 40 -19.98 6.18 7.37
C HIS A 40 -20.06 5.78 8.86
N ILE A 41 -19.43 6.55 9.76
CA ILE A 41 -19.45 6.27 11.19
C ILE A 41 -20.80 6.73 11.77
N GLN A 42 -21.51 5.80 12.39
CA GLN A 42 -22.81 6.16 13.01
C GLN A 42 -22.67 7.03 14.26
N GLN A 43 -23.70 7.80 14.54
CA GLN A 43 -23.78 8.61 15.75
C GLN A 43 -23.70 7.72 17.01
N GLY A 44 -22.91 8.12 18.00
CA GLY A 44 -22.68 7.35 19.23
C GLY A 44 -21.59 6.29 19.16
N CYS A 45 -20.94 6.10 18.01
CA CYS A 45 -19.75 5.26 17.92
C CYS A 45 -18.57 5.93 18.61
N THR A 46 -17.84 5.16 19.43
CA THR A 46 -16.58 5.62 20.03
C THR A 46 -15.44 5.43 19.05
N VAL A 47 -14.76 6.52 18.65
CA VAL A 47 -13.64 6.49 17.72
C VAL A 47 -12.35 6.86 18.44
N LYS A 48 -11.31 6.02 18.27
CA LYS A 48 -9.99 6.21 18.90
C LYS A 48 -8.88 6.16 17.86
N VAL A 49 -7.96 7.12 17.95
CA VAL A 49 -6.73 7.10 17.13
C VAL A 49 -5.78 6.07 17.72
N ILE A 50 -5.16 5.28 16.86
CA ILE A 50 -4.10 4.33 17.24
C ILE A 50 -2.84 5.11 17.56
N GLU A 51 -2.41 5.10 18.82
CA GLU A 51 -1.17 5.73 19.28
C GLU A 51 -0.02 4.71 19.32
N ASP A 52 -0.33 3.45 19.64
CA ASP A 52 0.65 2.38 19.75
C ASP A 52 0.16 1.11 19.02
N TYR A 53 0.76 0.83 17.88
CA TYR A 53 0.44 -0.35 17.06
C TYR A 53 0.78 -1.68 17.74
N LYS A 54 1.71 -1.69 18.71
CA LYS A 54 2.09 -2.91 19.44
C LYS A 54 0.97 -3.41 20.34
N LYS A 55 0.11 -2.50 20.82
CA LYS A 55 -1.03 -2.80 21.69
C LYS A 55 -2.30 -3.22 20.96
N LEU A 56 -2.32 -3.25 19.63
CA LEU A 56 -3.51 -3.64 18.87
C LEU A 56 -3.99 -5.07 19.16
N ARG A 57 -3.09 -5.95 19.60
CA ARG A 57 -3.45 -7.34 20.00
C ARG A 57 -4.25 -7.42 21.30
N GLU A 58 -4.21 -6.37 22.10
CA GLU A 58 -4.87 -6.27 23.42
C GLU A 58 -6.25 -5.59 23.33
N LEU A 59 -6.66 -5.17 22.12
CA LEU A 59 -7.95 -4.53 21.91
C LEU A 59 -9.11 -5.50 22.20
N PRO A 60 -10.26 -4.97 22.69
CA PRO A 60 -11.42 -5.80 22.98
C PRO A 60 -11.97 -6.46 21.71
N GLU A 61 -12.60 -7.64 21.86
CA GLU A 61 -13.13 -8.44 20.74
C GLU A 61 -14.17 -7.71 19.89
N GLN A 62 -14.92 -6.78 20.46
CA GLN A 62 -15.91 -5.96 19.75
C GLN A 62 -15.30 -4.78 18.98
N ALA A 63 -13.99 -4.56 19.06
CA ALA A 63 -13.34 -3.47 18.34
C ALA A 63 -13.32 -3.72 16.82
N LEU A 64 -13.55 -2.64 16.06
CA LEU A 64 -13.27 -2.58 14.63
C LEU A 64 -12.00 -1.77 14.43
N VAL A 65 -11.04 -2.35 13.70
CA VAL A 65 -9.73 -1.73 13.43
C VAL A 65 -9.63 -1.37 11.95
N LEU A 66 -9.43 -0.09 11.67
CA LEU A 66 -9.28 0.42 10.31
C LEU A 66 -7.83 0.26 9.83
N SER A 67 -7.65 -0.26 8.63
CA SER A 67 -6.38 -0.38 7.94
C SER A 67 -6.42 0.38 6.62
N THR A 68 -5.53 1.34 6.41
CA THR A 68 -5.41 2.03 5.11
C THR A 68 -5.02 1.03 4.03
N GLY A 69 -5.65 1.11 2.87
CA GLY A 69 -5.49 0.13 1.80
C GLY A 69 -6.17 -1.19 2.13
N ASP A 70 -5.42 -2.29 1.98
CA ASP A 70 -5.83 -3.64 2.31
C ASP A 70 -5.04 -4.17 3.52
N PRO A 71 -5.70 -4.75 4.54
CA PRO A 71 -5.01 -5.26 5.73
C PRO A 71 -3.95 -6.32 5.43
N MET A 72 -4.15 -7.13 4.39
CA MET A 72 -3.22 -8.20 4.02
C MET A 72 -2.00 -7.69 3.26
N LEU A 73 -2.08 -6.49 2.67
CA LEU A 73 -0.92 -5.82 2.07
C LEU A 73 -0.19 -4.92 3.07
N SER A 74 -0.91 -4.15 3.89
CA SER A 74 -0.35 -3.13 4.80
C SER A 74 0.10 -3.64 6.16
N GLY A 75 -0.19 -4.90 6.48
CA GLY A 75 0.35 -5.56 7.66
C GLY A 75 -0.55 -5.68 8.88
N LEU A 76 -1.78 -5.14 8.91
CA LEU A 76 -2.72 -5.35 10.04
C LEU A 76 -3.45 -6.70 9.99
N GLY A 77 -3.33 -7.45 8.91
CA GLY A 77 -3.90 -8.80 8.77
C GLY A 77 -3.35 -9.83 9.76
N TYR A 78 -2.31 -9.51 10.53
CA TYR A 78 -1.79 -10.36 11.62
C TYR A 78 -2.67 -10.35 12.88
N LEU A 79 -3.60 -9.40 12.99
CA LEU A 79 -4.50 -9.32 14.13
C LEU A 79 -5.51 -10.47 14.10
N LYS A 80 -5.88 -10.96 15.29
CA LYS A 80 -6.91 -11.99 15.40
C LYS A 80 -8.29 -11.39 15.13
N GLY A 81 -9.03 -11.95 14.19
CA GLY A 81 -10.39 -11.52 13.88
C GLY A 81 -10.77 -11.73 12.43
N LEU A 82 -11.96 -11.27 12.06
CA LEU A 82 -12.43 -11.27 10.69
C LEU A 82 -11.74 -10.13 9.93
N VAL A 83 -11.18 -10.42 8.76
CA VAL A 83 -10.60 -9.43 7.87
C VAL A 83 -11.56 -9.13 6.73
N ILE A 84 -11.95 -7.85 6.60
CA ILE A 84 -12.67 -7.33 5.44
C ILE A 84 -11.63 -6.67 4.54
N PRO A 85 -11.43 -7.17 3.29
CA PRO A 85 -10.42 -6.64 2.39
C PRO A 85 -10.77 -5.22 1.92
N GLY A 86 -9.73 -4.49 1.51
CA GLY A 86 -9.87 -3.16 0.92
C GLY A 86 -9.15 -3.05 -0.42
N ILE A 87 -9.38 -1.98 -1.16
CA ILE A 87 -8.64 -1.68 -2.38
C ILE A 87 -7.24 -1.22 -1.98
N SER A 88 -6.24 -2.05 -2.28
CA SER A 88 -4.85 -1.80 -1.91
C SER A 88 -4.17 -0.78 -2.83
N SER A 89 -3.09 -0.14 -2.35
CA SER A 89 -2.22 0.69 -3.19
C SER A 89 -1.59 -0.09 -4.35
N LEU A 90 -1.34 -1.39 -4.19
CA LEU A 90 -0.90 -2.28 -5.27
C LEU A 90 -1.94 -2.34 -6.40
N GLN A 91 -3.22 -2.57 -6.06
CA GLN A 91 -4.29 -2.63 -7.05
C GLN A 91 -4.45 -1.30 -7.80
N VAL A 92 -4.41 -0.18 -7.06
CA VAL A 92 -4.51 1.16 -7.66
C VAL A 92 -3.32 1.43 -8.58
N ALA A 93 -2.10 1.16 -8.13
CA ALA A 93 -0.87 1.34 -8.91
C ALA A 93 -0.88 0.47 -10.18
N CYS A 94 -1.27 -0.80 -10.08
CA CYS A 94 -1.43 -1.70 -11.23
C CYS A 94 -2.41 -1.12 -12.26
N ALA A 95 -3.55 -0.58 -11.80
CA ALA A 95 -4.54 0.03 -12.67
C ALA A 95 -4.02 1.30 -13.37
N ARG A 96 -3.29 2.17 -12.64
CA ARG A 96 -2.69 3.40 -13.19
C ARG A 96 -1.62 3.11 -14.24
N LEU A 97 -0.77 2.12 -13.96
CA LEU A 97 0.34 1.73 -14.85
C LEU A 97 -0.07 0.69 -15.90
N LYS A 98 -1.31 0.20 -15.87
CA LYS A 98 -1.81 -0.89 -16.73
C LYS A 98 -0.95 -2.16 -16.66
N ILE A 99 -0.48 -2.48 -15.45
CA ILE A 99 0.31 -3.69 -15.18
C ILE A 99 -0.61 -4.77 -14.60
N SER A 100 -0.50 -5.98 -15.12
CA SER A 100 -1.24 -7.12 -14.55
C SER A 100 -0.69 -7.48 -13.16
N GLN A 101 -1.60 -7.65 -12.17
CA GLN A 101 -1.22 -8.14 -10.85
C GLN A 101 -0.56 -9.52 -10.90
N LEU A 102 -0.89 -10.36 -11.89
CA LEU A 102 -0.27 -11.69 -12.08
C LEU A 102 1.23 -11.60 -12.46
N LYS A 103 1.67 -10.45 -12.96
CA LYS A 103 3.08 -10.17 -13.25
C LYS A 103 3.81 -9.46 -12.13
N THR A 104 3.12 -9.14 -11.03
CA THR A 104 3.63 -8.28 -9.96
C THR A 104 3.91 -9.06 -8.69
N VAL A 105 5.09 -8.84 -8.12
CA VAL A 105 5.49 -9.37 -6.81
C VAL A 105 5.58 -8.20 -5.83
N PRO A 106 4.72 -8.16 -4.80
CA PRO A 106 4.79 -7.13 -3.78
C PRO A 106 5.88 -7.45 -2.75
N VAL A 107 6.70 -6.45 -2.44
CA VAL A 107 7.71 -6.49 -1.38
C VAL A 107 7.51 -5.28 -0.47
N THR A 108 7.42 -5.49 0.83
CA THR A 108 7.37 -4.39 1.78
C THR A 108 8.77 -4.11 2.32
N VAL A 109 9.19 -2.87 2.23
CA VAL A 109 10.44 -2.36 2.83
C VAL A 109 10.16 -1.38 3.97
N HIS A 110 8.86 -1.22 4.29
CA HIS A 110 8.44 -0.40 5.41
C HIS A 110 8.93 -0.99 6.73
N SER A 111 9.84 -0.29 7.40
CA SER A 111 10.50 -0.73 8.65
C SER A 111 11.26 -2.06 8.55
N ARG A 112 11.74 -2.42 7.36
CA ARG A 112 12.53 -3.64 7.09
C ARG A 112 13.66 -3.34 6.11
N SER A 113 14.79 -4.04 6.26
CA SER A 113 15.84 -4.04 5.23
C SER A 113 15.36 -4.83 4.01
N LEU A 114 15.54 -4.26 2.83
CA LEU A 114 15.36 -4.98 1.57
C LEU A 114 16.59 -5.86 1.32
N ASP A 115 16.35 -7.09 0.88
CA ASP A 115 17.37 -7.89 0.20
C ASP A 115 17.33 -7.55 -1.30
N PRO A 116 18.34 -6.85 -1.87
CA PRO A 116 18.36 -6.49 -3.28
C PRO A 116 18.36 -7.71 -4.20
N GLU A 117 18.94 -8.84 -3.78
CA GLU A 117 18.99 -10.07 -4.56
C GLU A 117 17.59 -10.67 -4.76
N ALA A 118 16.68 -10.50 -3.82
CA ALA A 118 15.29 -10.91 -4.00
C ALA A 118 14.61 -10.11 -5.13
N VAL A 119 14.94 -8.82 -5.27
CA VAL A 119 14.43 -7.99 -6.38
C VAL A 119 15.04 -8.43 -7.70
N VAL A 120 16.37 -8.64 -7.75
CA VAL A 120 17.09 -9.16 -8.92
C VAL A 120 16.45 -10.46 -9.41
N PHE A 121 16.23 -11.42 -8.51
CA PHE A 121 15.61 -12.72 -8.82
C PHE A 121 14.24 -12.58 -9.50
N GLU A 122 13.35 -11.76 -8.96
CA GLU A 122 12.02 -11.59 -9.54
C GLU A 122 12.02 -10.86 -10.87
N LEU A 123 12.89 -9.85 -11.04
CA LEU A 123 13.06 -9.14 -12.31
C LEU A 123 13.65 -10.03 -13.41
N GLN A 124 14.60 -10.93 -13.09
CA GLN A 124 15.15 -11.90 -14.02
C GLN A 124 14.09 -12.91 -14.51
N ARG A 125 13.08 -13.20 -13.69
CA ARG A 125 11.94 -14.04 -14.07
C ARG A 125 10.87 -13.30 -14.88
N GLY A 126 11.11 -12.05 -15.27
CA GLY A 126 10.18 -11.22 -16.05
C GLY A 126 8.99 -10.71 -15.23
N LYS A 127 9.11 -10.68 -13.90
CA LYS A 127 8.12 -10.05 -13.03
C LYS A 127 8.37 -8.56 -12.90
N CYS A 128 7.34 -7.81 -12.51
CA CYS A 128 7.47 -6.46 -11.97
C CYS A 128 7.50 -6.56 -10.45
N VAL A 129 8.35 -5.78 -9.81
CA VAL A 129 8.42 -5.69 -8.35
C VAL A 129 7.68 -4.42 -7.91
N PHE A 130 6.74 -4.59 -6.98
CA PHE A 130 6.06 -3.49 -6.30
C PHE A 130 6.65 -3.34 -4.91
N LEU A 131 7.16 -2.14 -4.59
CA LEU A 131 7.71 -1.82 -3.29
C LEU A 131 6.80 -0.83 -2.56
N LEU A 132 6.49 -1.14 -1.30
CA LEU A 132 5.87 -0.18 -0.38
C LEU A 132 6.98 0.39 0.49
N SER A 133 7.45 1.59 0.15
CA SER A 133 8.63 2.23 0.77
C SER A 133 8.25 3.23 1.85
N ASP A 134 9.22 3.59 2.67
CA ASP A 134 9.17 4.71 3.62
C ASP A 134 10.30 5.72 3.32
N GLU A 135 10.41 6.74 4.18
CA GLU A 135 11.39 7.84 4.01
C GLU A 135 12.87 7.38 4.05
N SER A 136 13.13 6.21 4.63
CA SER A 136 14.50 5.69 4.77
C SER A 136 14.94 4.86 3.57
N PHE A 137 14.08 4.62 2.59
CA PHE A 137 14.36 3.71 1.48
C PHE A 137 15.26 4.35 0.42
N ASP A 138 16.42 3.74 0.18
CA ASP A 138 17.38 4.15 -0.86
C ASP A 138 17.05 3.53 -2.23
N LEU A 139 16.14 4.18 -2.97
CA LEU A 139 15.80 3.78 -4.33
C LEU A 139 17.00 3.88 -5.29
N GLU A 140 17.82 4.92 -5.15
CA GLU A 140 18.99 5.12 -6.02
C GLU A 140 20.02 4.00 -5.82
N GLY A 141 20.26 3.60 -4.56
CA GLY A 141 21.15 2.49 -4.23
C GLY A 141 20.66 1.17 -4.81
N LEU A 142 19.35 0.88 -4.71
CA LEU A 142 18.77 -0.30 -5.35
C LEU A 142 18.92 -0.24 -6.87
N CYS A 143 18.64 0.89 -7.51
CA CYS A 143 18.75 1.04 -8.97
C CYS A 143 20.20 0.87 -9.45
N ARG A 144 21.19 1.44 -8.74
CA ARG A 144 22.62 1.20 -9.04
C ARG A 144 22.99 -0.28 -8.95
N HIS A 145 22.48 -0.98 -7.95
CA HIS A 145 22.70 -2.42 -7.81
C HIS A 145 22.11 -3.20 -8.99
N LEU A 146 20.88 -2.89 -9.42
CA LEU A 146 20.24 -3.52 -10.56
C LEU A 146 21.01 -3.28 -11.88
N GLU A 147 21.46 -2.04 -12.13
CA GLU A 147 22.29 -1.73 -13.32
C GLU A 147 23.62 -2.49 -13.30
N ALA A 148 24.25 -2.65 -12.15
CA ALA A 148 25.48 -3.44 -12.02
C ALA A 148 25.27 -4.94 -12.35
N GLN A 149 24.02 -5.44 -12.17
CA GLN A 149 23.61 -6.80 -12.57
C GLN A 149 23.11 -6.87 -14.03
N GLY A 150 23.22 -5.79 -14.81
CA GLY A 150 22.74 -5.72 -16.19
C GLY A 150 21.20 -5.68 -16.32
N LEU A 151 20.51 -5.31 -15.26
CA LEU A 151 19.06 -5.23 -15.22
C LEU A 151 18.59 -3.77 -15.38
N SER A 152 18.64 -3.28 -16.63
CA SER A 152 18.02 -1.99 -16.96
C SER A 152 16.50 -2.15 -17.06
N ARG A 153 15.74 -1.43 -16.21
CA ARG A 153 14.29 -1.56 -16.08
C ARG A 153 13.63 -0.20 -15.95
N SER A 154 12.33 -0.16 -16.28
CA SER A 154 11.46 0.99 -15.99
C SER A 154 11.23 1.11 -14.49
N VAL A 155 11.18 2.35 -14.01
CA VAL A 155 10.88 2.70 -12.63
C VAL A 155 9.71 3.68 -12.60
N ALA A 156 8.70 3.41 -11.79
CA ALA A 156 7.63 4.35 -11.50
C ALA A 156 7.55 4.59 -9.99
N VAL A 157 7.48 5.85 -9.60
CA VAL A 157 7.23 6.28 -8.22
C VAL A 157 5.86 6.91 -8.15
N LEU A 158 4.99 6.37 -7.30
CA LEU A 158 3.60 6.79 -7.15
C LEU A 158 3.38 7.27 -5.72
N THR A 159 2.91 8.49 -5.58
CA THR A 159 2.58 9.11 -4.28
C THR A 159 1.11 9.46 -4.23
N ASP A 160 0.55 9.49 -3.02
CA ASP A 160 -0.84 9.87 -2.75
C ASP A 160 -1.89 9.18 -3.65
N LEU A 161 -1.66 7.89 -3.93
CA LEU A 161 -2.55 7.09 -4.78
C LEU A 161 -4.00 7.18 -4.31
N GLY A 162 -4.89 7.53 -5.25
CA GLY A 162 -6.33 7.68 -5.02
C GLY A 162 -6.74 9.02 -4.40
N TYR A 163 -5.80 9.91 -4.08
CA TYR A 163 -6.09 11.26 -3.59
C TYR A 163 -6.03 12.29 -4.74
N PRO A 164 -6.63 13.48 -4.58
CA PRO A 164 -6.58 14.53 -5.62
C PRO A 164 -5.16 14.97 -6.00
N GLN A 165 -4.20 14.84 -5.08
CA GLN A 165 -2.80 15.14 -5.29
C GLN A 165 -1.97 13.96 -5.80
N GLU A 166 -2.62 12.85 -6.25
CA GLU A 166 -1.94 11.70 -6.84
C GLU A 166 -0.90 12.12 -7.88
N LYS A 167 0.33 11.62 -7.71
CA LYS A 167 1.42 11.90 -8.63
C LYS A 167 2.11 10.61 -9.04
N ILE A 168 2.41 10.50 -10.34
CA ILE A 168 3.14 9.37 -10.92
C ILE A 168 4.35 9.92 -11.66
N CYS A 169 5.54 9.55 -11.19
CA CYS A 169 6.81 9.91 -11.81
C CYS A 169 7.41 8.67 -12.45
N LEU A 170 7.78 8.77 -13.73
CA LEU A 170 8.35 7.69 -14.52
C LEU A 170 9.83 7.95 -14.80
N GLY A 171 10.61 6.89 -14.79
CA GLY A 171 12.04 6.90 -15.11
C GLY A 171 12.54 5.49 -15.41
N SER A 172 13.83 5.29 -15.18
CA SER A 172 14.49 4.00 -15.36
C SER A 172 15.48 3.74 -14.22
N THR A 173 16.00 2.53 -14.13
CA THR A 173 17.06 2.20 -13.17
C THR A 173 18.34 3.03 -13.39
N ALA A 174 18.62 3.46 -14.63
CA ALA A 174 19.73 4.37 -14.93
C ALA A 174 19.46 5.82 -14.49
N SER A 175 18.16 6.23 -14.39
CA SER A 175 17.73 7.57 -13.97
C SER A 175 16.41 7.45 -13.19
N PRO A 176 16.46 7.00 -11.92
CA PRO A 176 15.27 6.79 -11.13
C PRO A 176 14.62 8.12 -10.72
N PRO A 177 13.27 8.18 -10.64
CA PRO A 177 12.58 9.32 -10.09
C PRO A 177 12.86 9.43 -8.59
N SER A 178 12.76 10.65 -8.05
CA SER A 178 12.78 10.86 -6.60
C SER A 178 11.59 10.16 -5.93
N ALA A 179 11.84 9.47 -4.83
CA ALA A 179 10.83 8.78 -4.03
C ALA A 179 10.68 9.47 -2.66
N PRO A 180 9.88 10.56 -2.58
CA PRO A 180 9.71 11.30 -1.33
C PRO A 180 8.78 10.55 -0.38
N GLY A 181 9.21 10.36 0.86
CA GLY A 181 8.38 9.84 1.95
C GLY A 181 7.76 8.47 1.67
N LEU A 182 6.53 8.28 2.10
CA LEU A 182 5.76 7.05 1.86
C LEU A 182 5.32 6.98 0.39
N SER A 183 5.99 6.14 -0.39
CA SER A 183 5.77 5.97 -1.82
C SER A 183 5.49 4.53 -2.19
N CYS A 184 4.75 4.33 -3.28
CA CYS A 184 4.68 3.05 -3.97
C CYS A 184 5.64 3.10 -5.16
N ILE A 185 6.48 2.08 -5.31
CA ILE A 185 7.47 2.02 -6.38
C ILE A 185 7.23 0.76 -7.21
N PHE A 186 7.22 0.90 -8.52
CA PHE A 186 7.25 -0.22 -9.45
C PHE A 186 8.59 -0.25 -10.20
N ILE A 187 9.17 -1.44 -10.30
CA ILE A 187 10.37 -1.71 -11.10
C ILE A 187 10.07 -2.91 -12.00
N GLY A 188 10.31 -2.79 -13.30
CA GLY A 188 10.08 -3.89 -14.24
C GLY A 188 9.89 -3.45 -15.68
N ASP A 189 9.47 -4.36 -16.55
CA ASP A 189 9.19 -4.08 -17.96
C ASP A 189 7.71 -3.73 -18.13
N PHE A 190 7.36 -2.44 -18.10
CA PHE A 190 5.98 -1.96 -18.26
C PHE A 190 5.83 -0.78 -19.22
N PHE A 191 6.88 -0.34 -19.89
CA PHE A 191 6.77 0.64 -20.97
C PHE A 191 6.35 -0.04 -22.29
N GLY A 192 5.07 -0.27 -22.43
CA GLY A 192 4.41 -0.68 -23.67
C GLY A 192 2.99 -0.09 -23.79
N ALA A 193 2.47 0.48 -22.72
CA ALA A 193 1.21 1.20 -22.76
C ALA A 193 1.51 2.69 -22.96
N LYS A 194 1.31 3.20 -24.18
CA LYS A 194 1.16 4.65 -24.41
C LYS A 194 0.12 5.13 -23.41
N MET A 195 0.52 6.04 -22.50
CA MET A 195 -0.46 6.76 -21.69
C MET A 195 -1.38 7.51 -22.67
N VAL A 196 -2.66 7.14 -22.62
CA VAL A 196 -3.73 7.88 -23.28
C VAL A 196 -4.18 8.98 -22.33
#